data_174ce827841d9a1e2cec8c435786efd8
#
_entry.id   174ce827841d9a1e2cec8c435786efd8
#
_cell.length_a   1.000
_cell.length_b   1.000
_cell.length_c   1.000
_cell.angle_alpha   90.00
_cell.angle_beta   90.00
_cell.angle_gamma   90.00
#
_symmetry.space_group_name_H-M   'P 1'
#
loop_
_entity.id
_entity.type
_entity.pdbx_description
1 polymer ?
#
loop_
_entity_poly.entity_id
_entity_poly.type
_entity_poly.pdbx_seq_one_letter_code
_entity_poly.pdbx_strand_id
1 'polypeptide(L)'
;MLRNSPATDRDTWSRTCGLLILGFVCYALPWRVFAALPVPVDNSPALQIQGSNTIGAKLGPALAKGLLLQEGFNDVRIEGNGQPNEQQVLGRNASGEWVRIDVAAHGSGTGFVALKEGRVALAASSRPIKDSEAQSLASLGNFTSPAAEQVIAIDGLAVILHPQNSLNALTTSQLAQVFAGEVKTWEALG
;
A
#
# COMPACT_ATOMS: atom_id res chain seq x y z
N MET A 1 81.17 -56.19 18.95
CA MET A 1 80.45 -57.41 18.46
C MET A 1 79.24 -56.91 17.73
N LEU A 2 79.24 -56.86 16.41
CA LEU A 2 78.53 -57.76 15.50
C LEU A 2 76.96 -57.57 15.69
N ARG A 3 76.13 -57.21 14.71
CA ARG A 3 76.10 -57.57 13.31
C ARG A 3 74.94 -56.84 12.60
N ASN A 4 75.20 -56.29 11.45
CA ASN A 4 74.47 -56.37 10.18
C ASN A 4 72.90 -56.31 10.15
N SER A 5 72.49 -55.38 9.43
CA SER A 5 71.59 -55.34 8.20
C SER A 5 70.82 -56.62 7.82
N PRO A 6 69.78 -56.52 7.00
CA PRO A 6 69.59 -55.58 5.87
C PRO A 6 68.16 -55.15 5.59
N ALA A 7 68.06 -54.28 4.60
CA ALA A 7 66.92 -53.76 3.86
C ALA A 7 65.89 -54.81 3.39
N THR A 8 64.70 -54.38 3.28
CA THR A 8 63.82 -54.74 2.14
C THR A 8 62.84 -53.60 1.87
N ASP A 9 63.04 -53.10 0.74
CA ASP A 9 62.16 -52.35 -0.12
C ASP A 9 60.81 -53.06 -0.31
N ARG A 10 59.71 -52.34 -0.25
CA ARG A 10 58.49 -52.60 -1.04
C ARG A 10 57.50 -51.45 -1.05
N ASP A 11 57.44 -50.90 -2.21
CA ASP A 11 56.34 -50.15 -2.80
C ASP A 11 54.99 -50.51 -2.20
N THR A 12 54.26 -49.48 -1.78
CA THR A 12 52.80 -49.49 -1.84
C THR A 12 52.25 -48.09 -2.05
N TRP A 13 51.97 -47.78 -3.26
CA TRP A 13 50.73 -47.19 -3.77
C TRP A 13 50.03 -46.17 -2.84
N SER A 14 50.34 -44.93 -3.11
CA SER A 14 49.53 -43.78 -2.74
C SER A 14 48.19 -43.88 -3.44
N ARG A 15 47.16 -44.26 -2.71
CA ARG A 15 45.77 -44.01 -3.09
C ARG A 15 45.39 -42.63 -2.58
N THR A 16 45.54 -41.67 -3.42
CA THR A 16 44.90 -40.36 -3.27
C THR A 16 43.41 -40.50 -3.35
N CYS A 17 42.74 -40.59 -2.17
CA CYS A 17 41.33 -40.40 -2.06
C CYS A 17 41.02 -38.90 -2.25
N GLY A 18 40.68 -38.51 -3.48
CA GLY A 18 40.18 -37.20 -3.79
C GLY A 18 38.80 -37.03 -3.15
N LEU A 19 38.75 -36.27 -2.07
CA LEU A 19 37.50 -35.80 -1.48
C LEU A 19 36.95 -34.69 -2.37
N LEU A 20 36.04 -35.03 -3.27
CA LEU A 20 35.21 -34.09 -3.99
C LEU A 20 34.24 -33.46 -2.96
N ILE A 21 34.65 -32.31 -2.41
CA ILE A 21 33.74 -31.42 -1.68
C ILE A 21 32.84 -30.76 -2.74
N LEU A 22 31.69 -31.37 -3.00
CA LEU A 22 30.59 -30.71 -3.69
C LEU A 22 30.09 -29.57 -2.80
N GLY A 23 30.63 -28.38 -3.04
CA GLY A 23 30.15 -27.16 -2.46
C GLY A 23 28.69 -26.92 -2.92
N PHE A 24 27.73 -27.27 -2.09
CA PHE A 24 26.35 -26.83 -2.22
C PHE A 24 26.34 -25.34 -1.92
N VAL A 25 26.49 -24.52 -2.96
CA VAL A 25 26.19 -23.09 -2.89
C VAL A 25 24.68 -23.00 -2.74
N CYS A 26 24.20 -23.02 -1.49
CA CYS A 26 22.86 -22.54 -1.17
C CYS A 26 22.79 -21.07 -1.56
N TYR A 27 22.30 -20.79 -2.75
CA TYR A 27 21.78 -19.49 -3.07
C TYR A 27 20.61 -19.25 -2.12
N ALA A 28 20.88 -18.57 -1.01
CA ALA A 28 19.86 -17.97 -0.17
C ALA A 28 19.24 -16.83 -1.01
N LEU A 29 18.29 -17.18 -1.86
CA LEU A 29 17.36 -16.20 -2.38
C LEU A 29 16.75 -15.51 -1.14
N PRO A 30 16.77 -14.17 -1.07
CA PRO A 30 16.05 -13.50 -0.01
C PRO A 30 14.57 -13.89 -0.18
N TRP A 31 14.12 -14.83 0.62
CA TRP A 31 12.70 -15.04 0.80
C TRP A 31 12.18 -13.73 1.37
N ARG A 32 11.59 -12.94 0.49
CA ARG A 32 10.76 -11.84 0.93
C ARG A 32 9.60 -12.50 1.64
N VAL A 33 9.70 -12.56 2.96
CA VAL A 33 8.56 -12.86 3.81
C VAL A 33 7.64 -11.64 3.67
N PHE A 34 6.80 -11.68 2.63
CA PHE A 34 5.63 -10.83 2.62
C PHE A 34 4.80 -11.29 3.82
N ALA A 35 4.58 -10.41 4.76
CA ALA A 35 3.61 -10.69 5.81
C ALA A 35 2.27 -10.87 5.10
N ALA A 36 1.84 -12.12 4.94
CA ALA A 36 0.55 -12.43 4.37
C ALA A 36 -0.54 -11.68 5.16
N LEU A 37 -1.52 -11.15 4.45
CA LEU A 37 -2.67 -10.54 5.11
C LEU A 37 -3.29 -11.55 6.08
N PRO A 38 -3.47 -11.19 7.36
CA PRO A 38 -4.07 -12.11 8.32
C PRO A 38 -5.50 -12.46 7.88
N VAL A 39 -5.86 -13.72 7.98
CA VAL A 39 -7.25 -14.17 7.82
C VAL A 39 -7.89 -14.12 9.20
N PRO A 40 -8.80 -13.15 9.46
CA PRO A 40 -9.44 -13.06 10.76
C PRO A 40 -10.39 -14.23 10.99
N VAL A 41 -10.32 -14.83 12.18
CA VAL A 41 -11.14 -16.00 12.57
C VAL A 41 -12.61 -15.62 12.84
N ASP A 42 -12.89 -14.36 13.12
CA ASP A 42 -14.20 -13.82 13.55
C ASP A 42 -14.97 -13.13 12.44
N ASN A 43 -14.59 -13.35 11.18
CA ASN A 43 -15.18 -12.68 10.01
C ASN A 43 -15.03 -11.14 10.01
N SER A 44 -14.16 -10.58 10.84
CA SER A 44 -13.78 -9.17 10.78
C SER A 44 -12.99 -8.88 9.49
N PRO A 45 -12.92 -7.63 9.01
CA PRO A 45 -12.08 -7.31 7.85
C PRO A 45 -10.59 -7.44 8.22
N ALA A 46 -9.81 -8.01 7.31
CA ALA A 46 -8.34 -8.06 7.45
C ALA A 46 -7.69 -6.67 7.39
N LEU A 47 -8.34 -5.75 6.71
CA LEU A 47 -7.93 -4.36 6.60
C LEU A 47 -9.16 -3.45 6.48
N GLN A 48 -9.13 -2.33 7.19
CA GLN A 48 -10.14 -1.28 7.10
C GLN A 48 -9.46 0.02 6.65
N ILE A 49 -10.05 0.64 5.62
CA ILE A 49 -9.61 1.90 5.03
C ILE A 49 -10.78 2.88 5.08
N GLN A 50 -10.58 4.06 5.62
CA GLN A 50 -11.63 5.09 5.62
C GLN A 50 -11.05 6.45 5.24
N GLY A 51 -11.85 7.29 4.58
CA GLY A 51 -11.47 8.68 4.34
C GLY A 51 -11.96 9.26 3.02
N SER A 52 -11.04 9.81 2.24
CA SER A 52 -11.32 10.59 1.03
C SER A 52 -12.22 9.87 0.02
N ASN A 53 -13.20 10.61 -0.50
CA ASN A 53 -14.05 10.13 -1.59
C ASN A 53 -13.24 9.99 -2.89
N THR A 54 -12.28 10.85 -3.15
CA THR A 54 -11.39 10.77 -4.33
C THR A 54 -10.66 9.44 -4.37
N ILE A 55 -10.15 8.98 -3.22
CA ILE A 55 -9.42 7.71 -3.12
C ILE A 55 -10.39 6.54 -2.96
N GLY A 56 -11.32 6.66 -2.02
CA GLY A 56 -12.16 5.54 -1.60
C GLY A 56 -13.22 5.11 -2.61
N ALA A 57 -13.65 6.01 -3.52
CA ALA A 57 -14.70 5.67 -4.47
C ALA A 57 -14.29 4.60 -5.51
N LYS A 58 -13.04 4.67 -6.00
CA LYS A 58 -12.54 3.76 -7.04
C LYS A 58 -11.11 3.29 -6.79
N LEU A 59 -10.19 4.21 -6.50
CA LEU A 59 -8.76 3.89 -6.38
C LEU A 59 -8.48 2.95 -5.21
N GLY A 60 -9.02 3.23 -4.03
CA GLY A 60 -8.83 2.40 -2.84
C GLY A 60 -9.29 0.96 -3.04
N PRO A 61 -10.53 0.70 -3.49
CA PRO A 61 -10.99 -0.65 -3.81
C PRO A 61 -10.15 -1.34 -4.90
N ALA A 62 -9.69 -0.59 -5.93
CA ALA A 62 -8.84 -1.15 -6.97
C ALA A 62 -7.46 -1.56 -6.45
N LEU A 63 -6.85 -0.74 -5.59
CA LEU A 63 -5.59 -1.07 -4.93
C LEU A 63 -5.74 -2.26 -3.97
N ALA A 64 -6.82 -2.30 -3.19
CA ALA A 64 -7.13 -3.43 -2.31
C ALA A 64 -7.33 -4.74 -3.10
N LYS A 65 -8.01 -4.66 -4.26
CA LYS A 65 -8.13 -5.80 -5.19
C LYS A 65 -6.75 -6.23 -5.71
N GLY A 66 -5.92 -5.27 -6.13
CA GLY A 66 -4.56 -5.54 -6.60
C GLY A 66 -3.71 -6.21 -5.52
N LEU A 67 -3.82 -5.76 -4.28
CA LEU A 67 -3.13 -6.35 -3.13
C LEU A 67 -3.54 -7.81 -2.93
N LEU A 68 -4.84 -8.12 -2.89
CA LEU A 68 -5.31 -9.50 -2.73
C LEU A 68 -4.82 -10.40 -3.87
N LEU A 69 -4.86 -9.92 -5.11
CA LEU A 69 -4.35 -10.68 -6.26
C LEU A 69 -2.83 -10.93 -6.15
N GLN A 70 -2.07 -9.94 -5.70
CA GLN A 70 -0.62 -10.05 -5.51
C GLN A 70 -0.26 -11.03 -4.39
N GLU A 71 -1.08 -11.08 -3.34
CA GLU A 71 -0.95 -12.04 -2.23
C GLU A 71 -1.45 -13.45 -2.58
N GLY A 72 -1.87 -13.69 -3.84
CA GLY A 72 -2.27 -15.01 -4.32
C GLY A 72 -3.70 -15.41 -4.00
N PHE A 73 -4.56 -14.46 -3.62
CA PHE A 73 -5.98 -14.72 -3.43
C PHE A 73 -6.69 -14.91 -4.78
N ASN A 74 -7.66 -15.82 -4.81
CA ASN A 74 -8.53 -16.11 -5.95
C ASN A 74 -9.92 -15.51 -5.73
N ASP A 75 -10.77 -15.55 -6.76
CA ASP A 75 -12.16 -15.05 -6.72
C ASP A 75 -12.26 -13.59 -6.22
N VAL A 76 -11.25 -12.76 -6.55
CA VAL A 76 -11.17 -11.39 -6.01
C VAL A 76 -12.19 -10.49 -6.67
N ARG A 77 -13.12 -9.92 -5.88
CA ARG A 77 -14.22 -9.08 -6.34
C ARG A 77 -14.44 -7.88 -5.44
N ILE A 78 -15.02 -6.84 -6.00
CA ILE A 78 -15.42 -5.60 -5.30
C ILE A 78 -16.94 -5.60 -5.26
N GLU A 79 -17.51 -5.41 -4.08
CA GLU A 79 -18.95 -5.39 -3.84
C GLU A 79 -19.33 -4.19 -2.97
N GLY A 80 -20.54 -3.66 -3.14
CA GLY A 80 -21.12 -2.72 -2.17
C GLY A 80 -21.55 -3.47 -0.91
N ASN A 81 -21.40 -2.85 0.25
CA ASN A 81 -21.87 -3.42 1.53
C ASN A 81 -23.28 -3.00 1.90
N GLY A 82 -24.01 -2.34 0.98
CA GLY A 82 -25.34 -1.81 1.21
C GLY A 82 -25.39 -0.40 1.79
N GLN A 83 -24.25 0.17 2.15
CA GLN A 83 -24.13 1.56 2.60
C GLN A 83 -23.60 2.45 1.47
N PRO A 84 -24.08 3.69 1.33
CA PRO A 84 -23.56 4.64 0.37
C PRO A 84 -22.06 4.89 0.59
N ASN A 85 -21.29 4.90 -0.49
CA ASN A 85 -19.84 5.15 -0.49
C ASN A 85 -19.02 4.15 0.32
N GLU A 86 -19.55 2.96 0.55
CA GLU A 86 -18.83 1.87 1.19
C GLU A 86 -18.75 0.65 0.29
N GLN A 87 -17.58 0.06 0.22
CA GLN A 87 -17.30 -1.11 -0.60
C GLN A 87 -16.49 -2.13 0.19
N GLN A 88 -16.67 -3.38 -0.18
CA GLN A 88 -15.90 -4.51 0.33
C GLN A 88 -15.11 -5.13 -0.82
N VAL A 89 -13.87 -5.45 -0.57
CA VAL A 89 -13.05 -6.22 -1.49
C VAL A 89 -12.85 -7.60 -0.87
N LEU A 90 -13.35 -8.60 -1.54
CA LEU A 90 -13.33 -9.98 -1.09
C LEU A 90 -12.33 -10.78 -1.92
N GLY A 91 -11.62 -11.69 -1.28
CA GLY A 91 -10.74 -12.64 -1.95
C GLY A 91 -10.72 -13.96 -1.20
N ARG A 92 -10.44 -15.05 -1.91
CA ARG A 92 -10.37 -16.39 -1.35
C ARG A 92 -8.92 -16.86 -1.33
N ASN A 93 -8.42 -17.28 -0.18
CA ASN A 93 -7.08 -17.84 -0.06
C ASN A 93 -7.00 -19.29 -0.60
N ALA A 94 -5.80 -19.87 -0.63
CA ALA A 94 -5.58 -21.24 -1.10
C ALA A 94 -6.29 -22.32 -0.24
N SER A 95 -6.57 -22.00 1.03
CA SER A 95 -7.32 -22.87 1.95
C SER A 95 -8.84 -22.77 1.77
N GLY A 96 -9.31 -21.87 0.87
CA GLY A 96 -10.73 -21.65 0.60
C GLY A 96 -11.42 -20.66 1.54
N GLU A 97 -10.66 -19.98 2.42
CA GLU A 97 -11.18 -19.01 3.37
C GLU A 97 -11.31 -17.64 2.71
N TRP A 98 -12.38 -16.92 3.05
CA TRP A 98 -12.61 -15.56 2.56
C TRP A 98 -11.89 -14.53 3.42
N VAL A 99 -11.23 -13.60 2.76
CA VAL A 99 -10.65 -12.40 3.35
C VAL A 99 -11.38 -11.18 2.81
N ARG A 100 -11.61 -10.21 3.68
CA ARG A 100 -12.32 -8.98 3.35
C ARG A 100 -11.48 -7.76 3.69
N ILE A 101 -11.48 -6.79 2.78
CA ILE A 101 -10.97 -5.44 3.00
C ILE A 101 -12.13 -4.47 2.85
N ASP A 102 -12.38 -3.65 3.87
CA ASP A 102 -13.46 -2.68 3.86
C ASP A 102 -12.92 -1.28 3.50
N VAL A 103 -13.61 -0.59 2.59
CA VAL A 103 -13.27 0.77 2.15
C VAL A 103 -14.46 1.67 2.29
N ALA A 104 -14.37 2.70 3.14
CA ALA A 104 -15.40 3.70 3.39
C ALA A 104 -14.95 5.10 2.92
N ALA A 105 -15.71 5.69 2.00
CA ALA A 105 -15.39 6.96 1.34
C ALA A 105 -16.30 8.08 1.85
N HIS A 106 -15.98 8.66 3.01
CA HIS A 106 -16.80 9.67 3.70
C HIS A 106 -16.08 11.02 3.90
N GLY A 107 -14.99 11.24 3.18
CA GLY A 107 -14.14 12.44 3.25
C GLY A 107 -12.90 12.27 4.10
N SER A 108 -11.79 12.95 3.74
CA SER A 108 -10.47 12.78 4.35
C SER A 108 -10.47 12.91 5.88
N GLY A 109 -11.24 13.86 6.44
CA GLY A 109 -11.33 14.06 7.89
C GLY A 109 -11.89 12.84 8.64
N THR A 110 -12.82 12.10 8.05
CA THR A 110 -13.39 10.92 8.71
C THR A 110 -12.38 9.79 8.87
N GLY A 111 -11.40 9.68 7.95
CA GLY A 111 -10.31 8.74 8.05
C GLY A 111 -9.42 9.01 9.26
N PHE A 112 -9.06 10.27 9.50
CA PHE A 112 -8.24 10.66 10.67
C PHE A 112 -8.98 10.43 11.99
N VAL A 113 -10.30 10.68 12.03
CA VAL A 113 -11.12 10.37 13.21
C VAL A 113 -11.15 8.87 13.46
N ALA A 114 -11.42 8.07 12.43
CA ALA A 114 -11.48 6.62 12.53
C ALA A 114 -10.13 6.01 12.95
N LEU A 115 -9.00 6.58 12.47
CA LEU A 115 -7.66 6.18 12.86
C LEU A 115 -7.40 6.47 14.35
N LYS A 116 -7.81 7.66 14.83
CA LYS A 116 -7.71 8.03 16.25
C LYS A 116 -8.50 7.08 17.16
N GLU A 117 -9.66 6.64 16.71
CA GLU A 117 -10.55 5.73 17.44
C GLU A 117 -10.14 4.26 17.30
N GLY A 118 -9.09 3.95 16.55
CA GLY A 118 -8.62 2.59 16.32
C GLY A 118 -9.55 1.73 15.47
N ARG A 119 -10.51 2.37 14.75
CA ARG A 119 -11.45 1.66 13.88
C ARG A 119 -10.86 1.27 12.52
N VAL A 120 -9.82 1.94 12.09
CA VAL A 120 -9.14 1.66 10.81
C VAL A 120 -7.63 1.62 10.99
N ALA A 121 -6.98 0.86 10.13
CA ALA A 121 -5.52 0.81 10.06
C ALA A 121 -4.95 1.86 9.08
N LEU A 122 -5.73 2.28 8.08
CA LEU A 122 -5.33 3.26 7.08
C LEU A 122 -6.37 4.37 6.94
N ALA A 123 -5.90 5.62 7.01
CA ALA A 123 -6.67 6.79 6.65
C ALA A 123 -6.34 7.22 5.22
N ALA A 124 -7.34 7.19 4.33
CA ALA A 124 -7.19 7.70 2.96
C ALA A 124 -7.43 9.22 2.94
N SER A 125 -6.49 9.99 2.40
CA SER A 125 -6.62 11.45 2.32
C SER A 125 -6.23 11.98 0.94
N SER A 126 -7.02 12.90 0.39
CA SER A 126 -6.73 13.63 -0.85
C SER A 126 -6.08 14.99 -0.58
N ARG A 127 -5.59 15.21 0.62
CA ARG A 127 -4.86 16.41 1.05
C ARG A 127 -3.88 16.05 2.18
N PRO A 128 -2.88 16.87 2.43
CA PRO A 128 -2.06 16.75 3.64
C PRO A 128 -2.94 16.76 4.91
N ILE A 129 -2.45 16.12 5.96
CA ILE A 129 -3.06 16.19 7.29
C ILE A 129 -3.02 17.62 7.81
N LYS A 130 -4.08 18.09 8.45
CA LYS A 130 -4.11 19.41 9.10
C LYS A 130 -3.40 19.36 10.45
N ASP A 131 -2.86 20.51 10.90
CA ASP A 131 -2.17 20.59 12.19
C ASP A 131 -3.04 20.12 13.36
N SER A 132 -4.33 20.47 13.36
CA SER A 132 -5.29 20.03 14.39
C SER A 132 -5.55 18.53 14.37
N GLU A 133 -5.57 17.91 13.19
CA GLU A 133 -5.70 16.46 13.02
C GLU A 133 -4.41 15.77 13.49
N ALA A 134 -3.23 16.26 13.07
CA ALA A 134 -1.94 15.74 13.50
C ALA A 134 -1.77 15.82 15.03
N GLN A 135 -2.14 16.94 15.64
CA GLN A 135 -2.14 17.11 17.08
C GLN A 135 -3.07 16.12 17.78
N SER A 136 -4.26 15.86 17.21
CA SER A 136 -5.21 14.90 17.78
C SER A 136 -4.73 13.47 17.73
N LEU A 137 -3.81 13.13 16.83
CA LEU A 137 -3.21 11.83 16.62
C LEU A 137 -1.82 11.68 17.25
N ALA A 138 -1.31 12.73 17.94
CA ALA A 138 0.06 12.75 18.45
C ALA A 138 0.40 11.59 19.41
N SER A 139 -0.59 11.06 20.12
CA SER A 139 -0.41 9.88 20.98
C SER A 139 -0.14 8.58 20.21
N LEU A 140 -0.51 8.53 18.91
CA LEU A 140 -0.28 7.37 18.04
C LEU A 140 1.01 7.49 17.22
N GLY A 141 1.61 8.68 17.16
CA GLY A 141 2.85 8.92 16.44
C GLY A 141 2.88 10.24 15.67
N ASN A 142 3.94 10.42 14.86
CA ASN A 142 4.09 11.60 14.02
C ASN A 142 3.52 11.34 12.61
N PHE A 143 2.30 11.79 12.37
CA PHE A 143 1.58 11.61 11.10
C PHE A 143 1.98 12.59 9.98
N THR A 144 2.89 13.53 10.25
CA THR A 144 3.49 14.38 9.23
C THR A 144 4.84 13.84 8.72
N SER A 145 5.26 12.67 9.22
CA SER A 145 6.52 12.05 8.81
C SER A 145 6.35 11.19 7.55
N PRO A 146 7.40 11.05 6.72
CA PRO A 146 7.38 10.15 5.54
C PRO A 146 7.11 8.67 5.89
N ALA A 147 7.30 8.28 7.15
CA ALA A 147 6.99 6.92 7.60
C ALA A 147 5.48 6.69 7.76
N ALA A 148 4.73 7.73 8.08
CA ALA A 148 3.28 7.65 8.29
C ALA A 148 2.48 8.14 7.07
N GLU A 149 3.01 9.10 6.30
CA GLU A 149 2.36 9.63 5.10
C GLU A 149 2.96 8.99 3.85
N GLN A 150 2.13 8.31 3.07
CA GLN A 150 2.51 7.69 1.79
C GLN A 150 1.74 8.37 0.66
N VAL A 151 2.43 9.16 -0.17
CA VAL A 151 1.84 9.77 -1.36
C VAL A 151 1.74 8.72 -2.46
N ILE A 152 0.52 8.30 -2.80
CA ILE A 152 0.26 7.24 -3.79
C ILE A 152 -0.04 7.79 -5.18
N ALA A 153 -0.54 9.04 -5.29
CA ALA A 153 -0.86 9.70 -6.55
C ALA A 153 -0.95 11.22 -6.34
N ILE A 154 -0.87 11.97 -7.42
CA ILE A 154 -1.17 13.39 -7.45
C ILE A 154 -2.53 13.57 -8.13
N ASP A 155 -3.44 14.30 -7.47
CA ASP A 155 -4.74 14.67 -8.01
C ASP A 155 -4.73 16.15 -8.43
N GLY A 156 -5.57 16.49 -9.41
CA GLY A 156 -5.70 17.85 -9.93
C GLY A 156 -7.16 18.23 -10.14
N LEU A 157 -7.49 19.48 -9.79
CA LEU A 157 -8.78 20.07 -10.09
C LEU A 157 -8.69 20.79 -11.46
N ALA A 158 -9.56 20.43 -12.37
CA ALA A 158 -9.75 21.11 -13.63
C ALA A 158 -10.98 22.02 -13.56
N VAL A 159 -10.81 23.28 -13.93
CA VAL A 159 -11.93 24.21 -14.09
C VAL A 159 -12.43 24.10 -15.52
N ILE A 160 -13.69 23.70 -15.69
CA ILE A 160 -14.33 23.55 -17.01
C ILE A 160 -15.30 24.72 -17.21
N LEU A 161 -15.22 25.33 -18.39
CA LEU A 161 -16.14 26.36 -18.84
C LEU A 161 -16.97 25.84 -20.01
N HIS A 162 -18.11 26.50 -20.25
CA HIS A 162 -18.92 26.18 -21.43
C HIS A 162 -18.10 26.44 -22.72
N PRO A 163 -18.20 25.62 -23.76
CA PRO A 163 -17.40 25.76 -25.00
C PRO A 163 -17.53 27.14 -25.71
N GLN A 164 -18.66 27.83 -25.51
CA GLN A 164 -18.89 29.17 -26.06
C GLN A 164 -18.28 30.30 -25.19
N ASN A 165 -17.69 29.99 -24.03
CA ASN A 165 -16.99 31.00 -23.23
C ASN A 165 -15.65 31.35 -23.90
N SER A 166 -15.38 32.65 -24.05
CA SER A 166 -14.18 33.15 -24.72
C SER A 166 -12.91 33.01 -23.88
N LEU A 167 -13.05 32.74 -22.56
CA LEU A 167 -11.91 32.62 -21.65
C LEU A 167 -11.15 31.31 -21.88
N ASN A 168 -9.85 31.43 -22.12
CA ASN A 168 -8.96 30.30 -22.33
C ASN A 168 -8.07 30.00 -21.12
N ALA A 169 -7.94 30.97 -20.20
CA ALA A 169 -7.12 30.83 -19.00
C ALA A 169 -7.63 31.76 -17.88
N LEU A 170 -7.42 31.33 -16.66
CA LEU A 170 -7.64 32.13 -15.44
C LEU A 170 -6.42 32.00 -14.53
N THR A 171 -6.02 33.08 -13.92
CA THR A 171 -5.07 33.00 -12.82
C THR A 171 -5.76 32.49 -11.56
N THR A 172 -4.98 31.94 -10.61
CA THR A 172 -5.51 31.48 -9.31
C THR A 172 -6.21 32.63 -8.56
N SER A 173 -5.72 33.88 -8.69
CA SER A 173 -6.35 35.07 -8.10
C SER A 173 -7.72 35.36 -8.71
N GLN A 174 -7.82 35.35 -10.04
CA GLN A 174 -9.10 35.54 -10.74
C GLN A 174 -10.10 34.45 -10.38
N LEU A 175 -9.64 33.18 -10.28
CA LEU A 175 -10.47 32.09 -9.86
C LEU A 175 -10.99 32.28 -8.42
N ALA A 176 -10.13 32.73 -7.50
CA ALA A 176 -10.53 33.05 -6.12
C ALA A 176 -11.61 34.16 -6.09
N GLN A 177 -11.46 35.23 -6.88
CA GLN A 177 -12.43 36.32 -6.99
C GLN A 177 -13.81 35.84 -7.54
N VAL A 178 -13.79 34.90 -8.51
CA VAL A 178 -15.02 34.29 -9.04
C VAL A 178 -15.73 33.52 -7.93
N PHE A 179 -15.01 32.65 -7.21
CA PHE A 179 -15.61 31.85 -6.13
C PHE A 179 -16.01 32.70 -4.90
N ALA A 180 -15.34 33.83 -4.66
CA ALA A 180 -15.73 34.81 -3.64
C ALA A 180 -16.97 35.62 -4.05
N GLY A 181 -17.42 35.54 -5.31
CA GLY A 181 -18.53 36.34 -5.84
C GLY A 181 -18.21 37.80 -6.08
N GLU A 182 -16.93 38.17 -6.10
CA GLU A 182 -16.44 39.50 -6.42
C GLU A 182 -16.59 39.81 -7.91
N VAL A 183 -16.30 38.80 -8.75
CA VAL A 183 -16.51 38.83 -10.20
C VAL A 183 -17.81 38.11 -10.53
N LYS A 184 -18.72 38.79 -11.18
CA LYS A 184 -20.07 38.28 -11.48
C LYS A 184 -20.31 37.99 -12.96
N THR A 185 -19.47 38.45 -13.83
CA THR A 185 -19.57 38.22 -15.27
C THR A 185 -18.21 37.86 -15.85
N TRP A 186 -18.22 37.06 -16.92
CA TRP A 186 -16.98 36.60 -17.57
C TRP A 186 -16.27 37.73 -18.29
N GLU A 187 -17.00 38.75 -18.80
CA GLU A 187 -16.43 39.90 -19.48
C GLU A 187 -15.49 40.72 -18.58
N ALA A 188 -15.67 40.65 -17.26
CA ALA A 188 -14.79 41.32 -16.30
C ALA A 188 -13.40 40.67 -16.20
N LEU A 189 -13.21 39.50 -16.79
CA LEU A 189 -11.95 38.72 -16.74
C LEU A 189 -11.21 38.68 -18.08
N GLY A 190 -11.82 39.22 -19.16
CA GLY A 190 -11.21 39.33 -20.50
C GLY A 190 -12.11 38.94 -21.65
#